data_02dd4c972ac8cea5cac87f5d7254c0d1
#
_entry.id   02dd4c972ac8cea5cac87f5d7254c0d1
#
_cell.length_a   1.000
_cell.length_b   1.000
_cell.length_c   1.000
_cell.angle_alpha   90.00
_cell.angle_beta   90.00
_cell.angle_gamma   90.00
#
_symmetry.space_group_name_H-M   'P 1'
#
loop_
_entity.id
_entity.type
_entity.pdbx_description
1 polymer ?
#
loop_
_entity_poly.entity_id
_entity_poly.type
_entity_poly.pdbx_seq_one_letter_code
_entity_poly.pdbx_strand_id
1 'polypeptide(L)'
;SSILADWDFKGTIDVASELGFSCVELACWPQGKAERRYGGVSHIDTEGLTKERAAEILDCCRQKKVSLSSLAYYPNTMDGDAAKREKAIEHLYSVIEASSMLSVGMVTTFVGRDSQKPVEVNLELFAKIWPPIVKFAKERNVKIAIENCPMLFGIDQWPGGQNLFTSPVLWREMFKIIPDDNFGINFDPSHFVWQQMDYIRPIYEFRDRLFHVHFKDIKLLRDKLAECGVLAYPLAFMLPKIPGLGDVDWGKFVSALTDIGYDGAACIEVEDRSFEGSRDMI
;
A
#
# COMPACT_ATOMS: atom_id res chain seq x y z
N SER A 1 -2.34 -4.22 8.13
CA SER A 1 -1.97 -4.66 9.50
C SER A 1 -0.52 -4.33 9.91
N SER A 2 0.25 -3.65 9.07
CA SER A 2 1.64 -3.25 9.39
C SER A 2 1.76 -2.43 10.69
N ILE A 3 0.70 -1.74 11.08
CA ILE A 3 0.61 -0.99 12.34
C ILE A 3 0.47 -1.88 13.58
N LEU A 4 0.17 -3.18 13.40
CA LEU A 4 -0.03 -4.17 14.46
C LEU A 4 1.22 -5.06 14.61
N ALA A 5 2.40 -4.45 14.66
CA ALA A 5 3.70 -5.14 14.62
C ALA A 5 3.93 -6.12 15.80
N ASP A 6 3.33 -5.86 16.95
CA ASP A 6 3.50 -6.66 18.17
C ASP A 6 2.56 -7.87 18.22
N TRP A 7 1.73 -8.06 17.20
CA TRP A 7 0.71 -9.11 17.19
C TRP A 7 1.04 -10.16 16.11
N ASP A 8 0.73 -11.40 16.40
CA ASP A 8 0.75 -12.47 15.43
C ASP A 8 -0.51 -12.44 14.54
N PHE A 9 -0.57 -13.34 13.55
CA PHE A 9 -1.71 -13.47 12.67
C PHE A 9 -3.03 -13.61 13.43
N LYS A 10 -3.08 -14.50 14.44
CA LYS A 10 -4.30 -14.77 15.20
C LYS A 10 -4.74 -13.55 15.99
N GLY A 11 -3.82 -12.89 16.68
CA GLY A 11 -4.09 -11.66 17.42
C GLY A 11 -4.61 -10.55 16.53
N THR A 12 -4.05 -10.41 15.32
CA THR A 12 -4.50 -9.43 14.31
C THR A 12 -5.94 -9.70 13.87
N ILE A 13 -6.30 -10.96 13.59
CA ILE A 13 -7.66 -11.33 13.18
C ILE A 13 -8.64 -11.21 14.37
N ASP A 14 -8.23 -11.57 15.59
CA ASP A 14 -9.05 -11.45 16.78
C ASP A 14 -9.45 -9.98 17.04
N VAL A 15 -8.49 -9.05 16.97
CA VAL A 15 -8.76 -7.61 17.12
C VAL A 15 -9.63 -7.06 16.01
N ALA A 16 -9.34 -7.40 14.76
CA ALA A 16 -10.18 -6.96 13.66
C ALA A 16 -11.64 -7.38 13.84
N SER A 17 -11.86 -8.63 14.30
CA SER A 17 -13.19 -9.15 14.61
C SER A 17 -13.85 -8.41 15.78
N GLU A 18 -13.11 -8.18 16.88
CA GLU A 18 -13.61 -7.48 18.06
C GLU A 18 -14.01 -6.04 17.78
N LEU A 19 -13.25 -5.35 16.92
CA LEU A 19 -13.54 -3.99 16.48
C LEU A 19 -14.62 -3.92 15.38
N GLY A 20 -15.12 -5.05 14.90
CA GLY A 20 -16.17 -5.12 13.89
C GLY A 20 -15.71 -4.90 12.46
N PHE A 21 -14.41 -5.01 12.16
CA PHE A 21 -13.92 -4.95 10.80
C PHE A 21 -14.28 -6.21 10.01
N SER A 22 -14.69 -6.04 8.77
CA SER A 22 -15.06 -7.15 7.87
C SER A 22 -13.87 -7.72 7.10
N CYS A 23 -12.78 -6.96 7.00
CA CYS A 23 -11.57 -7.40 6.30
C CYS A 23 -10.29 -6.79 6.89
N VAL A 24 -9.17 -7.44 6.57
CA VAL A 24 -7.82 -6.99 6.93
C VAL A 24 -6.90 -7.12 5.73
N GLU A 25 -6.11 -6.08 5.47
CA GLU A 25 -4.91 -6.16 4.65
C GLU A 25 -3.77 -6.71 5.54
N LEU A 26 -3.20 -7.87 5.18
CA LEU A 26 -2.16 -8.52 5.97
C LEU A 26 -0.76 -8.20 5.48
N ALA A 27 0.08 -7.72 6.38
CA ALA A 27 1.51 -7.50 6.12
C ALA A 27 2.25 -8.85 5.98
N CYS A 28 3.03 -8.97 4.91
CA CYS A 28 3.73 -10.18 4.50
C CYS A 28 5.20 -9.86 4.12
N TRP A 29 5.93 -9.23 5.02
CA TRP A 29 7.35 -8.95 4.82
C TRP A 29 8.20 -10.21 5.06
N PRO A 30 9.43 -10.27 4.50
CA PRO A 30 10.39 -11.30 4.89
C PRO A 30 10.59 -11.33 6.40
N GLN A 31 10.75 -12.52 6.96
CA GLN A 31 11.01 -12.68 8.39
C GLN A 31 12.33 -12.00 8.79
N GLY A 32 12.33 -11.20 9.85
CA GLY A 32 13.52 -10.54 10.35
C GLY A 32 13.31 -9.11 10.83
N LYS A 33 14.40 -8.45 11.24
CA LYS A 33 14.36 -7.03 11.61
C LYS A 33 14.33 -6.17 10.35
N ALA A 34 13.36 -5.28 10.25
CA ALA A 34 13.35 -4.26 9.23
C ALA A 34 14.05 -2.97 9.72
N GLU A 35 14.67 -2.29 8.78
CA GLU A 35 15.26 -0.96 9.00
C GLU A 35 14.20 0.16 9.03
N ARG A 36 12.92 -0.18 8.84
CA ARG A 36 11.83 0.76 8.63
C ARG A 36 10.76 0.60 9.69
N ARG A 37 10.15 1.72 10.10
CA ARG A 37 8.89 1.71 10.82
C ARG A 37 7.82 1.04 9.93
N TYR A 38 7.08 0.09 10.47
CA TYR A 38 6.09 -0.73 9.77
C TYR A 38 6.63 -1.66 8.67
N GLY A 39 7.91 -1.62 8.33
CA GLY A 39 8.55 -2.63 7.50
C GLY A 39 8.96 -3.84 8.33
N GLY A 40 9.06 -5.03 7.71
CA GLY A 40 9.45 -6.27 8.39
C GLY A 40 8.38 -6.89 9.27
N VAL A 41 7.17 -6.31 9.31
CA VAL A 41 6.01 -6.93 9.94
C VAL A 41 5.52 -8.05 9.04
N SER A 42 5.42 -9.26 9.57
CA SER A 42 4.89 -10.41 8.83
C SER A 42 3.91 -11.18 9.69
N HIS A 43 2.67 -11.24 9.24
CA HIS A 43 1.61 -12.04 9.87
C HIS A 43 1.45 -13.40 9.18
N ILE A 44 1.99 -13.56 7.97
CA ILE A 44 2.01 -14.82 7.23
C ILE A 44 3.41 -15.00 6.65
N ASP A 45 4.03 -16.15 6.94
CA ASP A 45 5.23 -16.60 6.23
C ASP A 45 4.83 -17.08 4.83
N THR A 46 5.16 -16.31 3.81
CA THR A 46 4.77 -16.61 2.43
C THR A 46 5.71 -17.59 1.75
N GLU A 47 6.98 -17.66 2.17
CA GLU A 47 7.98 -18.56 1.58
C GLU A 47 7.78 -19.99 2.03
N GLY A 48 7.32 -20.19 3.28
CA GLY A 48 7.04 -21.49 3.87
C GLY A 48 5.56 -21.88 3.89
N LEU A 49 4.69 -21.21 3.14
CA LEU A 49 3.26 -21.46 3.20
C LEU A 49 2.90 -22.82 2.58
N THR A 50 2.41 -23.75 3.43
CA THR A 50 1.87 -25.03 2.98
C THR A 50 0.35 -24.97 2.78
N LYS A 51 -0.22 -25.97 2.08
CA LYS A 51 -1.67 -26.06 1.89
C LYS A 51 -2.43 -26.21 3.22
N GLU A 52 -1.84 -26.97 4.15
CA GLU A 52 -2.40 -27.20 5.48
C GLU A 52 -2.44 -25.89 6.27
N ARG A 53 -1.33 -25.12 6.23
CA ARG A 53 -1.28 -23.83 6.91
C ARG A 53 -2.22 -22.79 6.27
N ALA A 54 -2.35 -22.81 4.95
CA ALA A 54 -3.32 -21.96 4.25
C ALA A 54 -4.77 -22.29 4.67
N ALA A 55 -5.10 -23.57 4.82
CA ALA A 55 -6.41 -24.00 5.31
C ALA A 55 -6.68 -23.52 6.75
N GLU A 56 -5.70 -23.61 7.67
CA GLU A 56 -5.81 -23.09 9.04
C GLU A 56 -6.05 -21.57 9.07
N ILE A 57 -5.33 -20.82 8.23
CA ILE A 57 -5.49 -19.36 8.11
C ILE A 57 -6.92 -19.03 7.67
N LEU A 58 -7.40 -19.69 6.61
CA LEU A 58 -8.74 -19.46 6.08
C LEU A 58 -9.84 -19.88 7.07
N ASP A 59 -9.63 -20.96 7.83
CA ASP A 59 -10.56 -21.39 8.87
C ASP A 59 -10.63 -20.36 10.01
N CYS A 60 -9.51 -19.83 10.45
CA CYS A 60 -9.46 -18.77 11.46
C CYS A 60 -10.24 -17.53 10.98
N CYS A 61 -9.97 -17.06 9.77
CA CYS A 61 -10.68 -15.93 9.17
C CYS A 61 -12.20 -16.16 9.13
N ARG A 62 -12.61 -17.36 8.70
CA ARG A 62 -14.02 -17.74 8.57
C ARG A 62 -14.72 -17.76 9.93
N GLN A 63 -14.09 -18.36 10.96
CA GLN A 63 -14.61 -18.41 12.33
C GLN A 63 -14.80 -17.02 12.92
N LYS A 64 -13.90 -16.10 12.61
CA LYS A 64 -13.93 -14.72 13.12
C LYS A 64 -14.74 -13.76 12.23
N LYS A 65 -15.23 -14.22 11.08
CA LYS A 65 -15.96 -13.42 10.07
C LYS A 65 -15.15 -12.23 9.54
N VAL A 66 -13.84 -12.38 9.44
CA VAL A 66 -12.91 -11.39 8.91
C VAL A 66 -12.28 -11.97 7.64
N SER A 67 -12.43 -11.31 6.50
CA SER A 67 -11.79 -11.71 5.26
C SER A 67 -10.40 -11.07 5.09
N LEU A 68 -9.59 -11.60 4.17
CA LEU A 68 -8.35 -10.96 3.77
C LEU A 68 -8.62 -10.12 2.52
N SER A 69 -8.42 -8.80 2.60
CA SER A 69 -8.62 -7.91 1.45
C SER A 69 -7.45 -7.97 0.47
N SER A 70 -6.24 -8.11 0.98
CA SER A 70 -5.00 -8.23 0.22
C SER A 70 -3.87 -8.79 1.10
N LEU A 71 -2.81 -9.28 0.45
CA LEU A 71 -1.51 -9.48 1.08
C LEU A 71 -0.61 -8.29 0.74
N ALA A 72 -0.04 -7.67 1.78
CA ALA A 72 0.68 -6.41 1.67
C ALA A 72 2.19 -6.60 1.80
N TYR A 73 2.92 -6.21 0.78
CA TYR A 73 4.38 -6.13 0.81
C TYR A 73 4.84 -4.91 0.01
N TYR A 74 5.46 -3.94 0.66
CA TYR A 74 5.77 -2.63 0.11
C TYR A 74 7.28 -2.38 -0.05
N PRO A 75 7.99 -3.17 -0.90
CA PRO A 75 9.42 -3.03 -1.14
C PRO A 75 9.73 -1.96 -2.17
N ASN A 76 11.01 -1.68 -2.36
CA ASN A 76 11.51 -1.01 -3.55
C ASN A 76 12.00 -2.04 -4.58
N THR A 77 11.13 -2.50 -5.49
CA THR A 77 11.48 -3.46 -6.54
C THR A 77 12.28 -2.85 -7.69
N MET A 78 12.54 -1.54 -7.65
CA MET A 78 13.37 -0.83 -8.63
C MET A 78 14.57 -0.15 -7.97
N ASP A 79 15.02 -0.66 -6.80
CA ASP A 79 16.20 -0.16 -6.13
C ASP A 79 17.43 -0.14 -7.07
N GLY A 80 18.24 0.91 -6.97
CA GLY A 80 19.49 1.02 -7.74
C GLY A 80 20.50 -0.08 -7.42
N ASP A 81 20.46 -0.63 -6.19
CA ASP A 81 21.20 -1.82 -5.79
C ASP A 81 20.52 -3.08 -6.36
N ALA A 82 21.23 -3.77 -7.27
CA ALA A 82 20.70 -4.96 -7.94
C ALA A 82 20.36 -6.09 -6.97
N ALA A 83 21.18 -6.32 -5.94
CA ALA A 83 20.96 -7.40 -4.98
C ALA A 83 19.73 -7.13 -4.09
N LYS A 84 19.51 -5.88 -3.67
CA LYS A 84 18.30 -5.48 -2.95
C LYS A 84 17.07 -5.63 -3.82
N ARG A 85 17.15 -5.19 -5.07
CA ARG A 85 16.08 -5.30 -6.06
C ARG A 85 15.67 -6.75 -6.32
N GLU A 86 16.64 -7.62 -6.56
CA GLU A 86 16.40 -9.05 -6.80
C GLU A 86 15.68 -9.71 -5.62
N LYS A 87 16.17 -9.51 -4.39
CA LYS A 87 15.53 -10.04 -3.17
C LYS A 87 14.09 -9.51 -3.00
N ALA A 88 13.87 -8.23 -3.28
CA ALA A 88 12.54 -7.65 -3.21
C ALA A 88 11.58 -8.29 -4.21
N ILE A 89 12.04 -8.56 -5.43
CA ILE A 89 11.24 -9.20 -6.49
C ILE A 89 10.99 -10.69 -6.15
N GLU A 90 12.00 -11.42 -5.69
CA GLU A 90 11.84 -12.83 -5.28
C GLU A 90 10.77 -12.98 -4.20
N HIS A 91 10.84 -12.14 -3.16
CA HIS A 91 9.83 -12.19 -2.11
C HIS A 91 8.44 -11.74 -2.60
N LEU A 92 8.35 -10.76 -3.51
CA LEU A 92 7.08 -10.37 -4.12
C LEU A 92 6.43 -11.54 -4.88
N TYR A 93 7.21 -12.37 -5.56
CA TYR A 93 6.69 -13.59 -6.19
C TYR A 93 6.12 -14.55 -5.14
N SER A 94 6.77 -14.74 -3.98
CA SER A 94 6.23 -15.59 -2.91
C SER A 94 4.91 -15.04 -2.34
N VAL A 95 4.78 -13.73 -2.21
CA VAL A 95 3.53 -13.07 -1.77
C VAL A 95 2.41 -13.28 -2.79
N ILE A 96 2.70 -13.20 -4.09
CA ILE A 96 1.73 -13.48 -5.15
C ILE A 96 1.27 -14.94 -5.12
N GLU A 97 2.19 -15.90 -4.96
CA GLU A 97 1.87 -17.33 -4.79
C GLU A 97 0.98 -17.56 -3.55
N ALA A 98 1.34 -16.97 -2.42
CA ALA A 98 0.57 -17.07 -1.18
C ALA A 98 -0.84 -16.47 -1.35
N SER A 99 -0.96 -15.34 -2.04
CA SER A 99 -2.26 -14.72 -2.33
C SER A 99 -3.17 -15.65 -3.17
N SER A 100 -2.59 -16.32 -4.16
CA SER A 100 -3.31 -17.33 -4.96
C SER A 100 -3.71 -18.53 -4.10
N MET A 101 -2.78 -19.07 -3.30
CA MET A 101 -3.02 -20.23 -2.43
C MET A 101 -4.11 -19.97 -1.39
N LEU A 102 -4.17 -18.76 -0.83
CA LEU A 102 -5.17 -18.30 0.13
C LEU A 102 -6.47 -17.83 -0.56
N SER A 103 -6.54 -17.86 -1.89
CA SER A 103 -7.69 -17.35 -2.66
C SER A 103 -8.05 -15.90 -2.31
N VAL A 104 -7.07 -15.10 -1.90
CA VAL A 104 -7.22 -13.66 -1.64
C VAL A 104 -7.35 -12.90 -2.95
N GLY A 105 -6.55 -13.28 -3.94
CA GLY A 105 -6.62 -12.74 -5.29
C GLY A 105 -6.13 -11.30 -5.43
N MET A 106 -5.47 -10.74 -4.42
CA MET A 106 -4.92 -9.40 -4.45
C MET A 106 -3.62 -9.28 -3.66
N VAL A 107 -2.66 -8.55 -4.23
CA VAL A 107 -1.43 -8.10 -3.56
C VAL A 107 -1.37 -6.58 -3.65
N THR A 108 -1.15 -5.93 -2.51
CA THR A 108 -0.89 -4.48 -2.42
C THR A 108 0.60 -4.25 -2.23
N THR A 109 1.17 -3.33 -3.03
CA THR A 109 2.63 -3.16 -3.08
C THR A 109 3.04 -1.78 -3.63
N PHE A 110 4.35 -1.54 -3.73
CA PHE A 110 4.95 -0.41 -4.46
C PHE A 110 5.65 -0.90 -5.73
N VAL A 111 5.73 -0.02 -6.75
CA VAL A 111 6.59 -0.29 -7.91
C VAL A 111 8.07 -0.02 -7.62
N GLY A 112 8.34 0.82 -6.64
CA GLY A 112 9.70 1.24 -6.33
C GLY A 112 10.24 2.36 -7.23
N ARG A 113 11.48 2.77 -7.00
CA ARG A 113 12.20 3.78 -7.77
C ARG A 113 13.70 3.71 -7.47
N ASP A 114 14.54 3.88 -8.48
CA ASP A 114 15.93 4.30 -8.28
C ASP A 114 15.93 5.83 -8.09
N SER A 115 16.08 6.28 -6.83
CA SER A 115 16.04 7.70 -6.46
C SER A 115 17.20 8.52 -7.04
N GLN A 116 18.25 7.86 -7.54
CA GLN A 116 19.41 8.51 -8.16
C GLN A 116 19.22 8.75 -9.68
N LYS A 117 18.09 8.29 -10.23
CA LYS A 117 17.80 8.40 -11.66
C LYS A 117 16.57 9.27 -11.92
N PRO A 118 16.53 9.98 -13.07
CA PRO A 118 15.36 10.74 -13.47
C PRO A 118 14.17 9.83 -13.78
N VAL A 119 12.98 10.44 -13.89
CA VAL A 119 11.72 9.72 -14.08
C VAL A 119 11.72 8.87 -15.34
N GLU A 120 12.26 9.39 -16.44
CA GLU A 120 12.31 8.71 -17.75
C GLU A 120 13.09 7.40 -17.66
N VAL A 121 14.24 7.41 -16.99
CA VAL A 121 15.05 6.20 -16.79
C VAL A 121 14.34 5.20 -15.86
N ASN A 122 13.61 5.69 -14.88
CA ASN A 122 12.79 4.83 -14.02
C ASN A 122 11.60 4.22 -14.77
N LEU A 123 10.99 4.92 -15.71
CA LEU A 123 9.95 4.35 -16.60
C LEU A 123 10.51 3.26 -17.52
N GLU A 124 11.73 3.44 -18.05
CA GLU A 124 12.41 2.40 -18.81
C GLU A 124 12.73 1.16 -17.95
N LEU A 125 13.12 1.37 -16.69
CA LEU A 125 13.37 0.30 -15.74
C LEU A 125 12.06 -0.42 -15.37
N PHE A 126 10.99 0.32 -15.14
CA PHE A 126 9.64 -0.21 -14.91
C PHE A 126 9.20 -1.12 -16.07
N ALA A 127 9.37 -0.66 -17.31
CA ALA A 127 9.02 -1.42 -18.51
C ALA A 127 9.80 -2.75 -18.66
N LYS A 128 10.94 -2.88 -17.99
CA LYS A 128 11.74 -4.12 -17.98
C LYS A 128 11.37 -5.06 -16.86
N ILE A 129 11.08 -4.52 -15.66
CA ILE A 129 10.90 -5.29 -14.42
C ILE A 129 9.46 -5.74 -14.23
N TRP A 130 8.49 -4.85 -14.44
CA TRP A 130 7.13 -5.07 -14.00
C TRP A 130 6.25 -5.95 -14.91
N PRO A 131 6.38 -5.95 -16.25
CA PRO A 131 5.54 -6.82 -17.10
C PRO A 131 5.60 -8.31 -16.73
N PRO A 132 6.77 -8.93 -16.48
CA PRO A 132 6.81 -10.34 -16.05
C PRO A 132 6.16 -10.58 -14.68
N ILE A 133 6.24 -9.63 -13.74
CA ILE A 133 5.58 -9.74 -12.41
C ILE A 133 4.05 -9.72 -12.58
N VAL A 134 3.53 -8.78 -13.37
CA VAL A 134 2.08 -8.67 -13.64
C VAL A 134 1.55 -9.89 -14.37
N LYS A 135 2.30 -10.40 -15.35
CA LYS A 135 1.96 -11.64 -16.06
C LYS A 135 1.90 -12.84 -15.09
N PHE A 136 2.91 -12.99 -14.24
CA PHE A 136 2.95 -14.05 -13.24
C PHE A 136 1.75 -14.02 -12.29
N ALA A 137 1.36 -12.82 -11.84
CA ALA A 137 0.16 -12.62 -11.02
C ALA A 137 -1.12 -12.97 -11.78
N LYS A 138 -1.22 -12.57 -13.06
CA LYS A 138 -2.37 -12.85 -13.92
C LYS A 138 -2.60 -14.36 -14.11
N GLU A 139 -1.53 -15.12 -14.33
CA GLU A 139 -1.57 -16.58 -14.46
C GLU A 139 -2.08 -17.29 -13.19
N ARG A 140 -2.08 -16.57 -12.05
CA ARG A 140 -2.54 -17.03 -10.72
C ARG A 140 -3.85 -16.41 -10.27
N ASN A 141 -4.52 -15.66 -11.15
CA ASN A 141 -5.73 -14.90 -10.84
C ASN A 141 -5.53 -13.89 -9.69
N VAL A 142 -4.34 -13.28 -9.61
CA VAL A 142 -4.00 -12.27 -8.62
C VAL A 142 -3.94 -10.89 -9.28
N LYS A 143 -4.66 -9.93 -8.71
CA LYS A 143 -4.53 -8.51 -9.01
C LYS A 143 -3.38 -7.89 -8.23
N ILE A 144 -2.71 -6.94 -8.83
CA ILE A 144 -1.68 -6.13 -8.16
C ILE A 144 -2.19 -4.70 -8.06
N ALA A 145 -2.34 -4.22 -6.84
CA ALA A 145 -2.76 -2.86 -6.53
C ALA A 145 -1.57 -2.05 -5.99
N ILE A 146 -1.16 -1.03 -6.74
CA ILE A 146 0.00 -0.20 -6.39
C ILE A 146 -0.46 1.00 -5.59
N GLU A 147 0.13 1.17 -4.41
CA GLU A 147 -0.14 2.34 -3.57
C GLU A 147 0.62 3.58 -4.07
N ASN A 148 -0.04 4.72 -3.98
CA ASN A 148 0.50 6.02 -4.43
C ASN A 148 1.36 6.74 -3.38
N CYS A 149 1.77 6.06 -2.31
CA CYS A 149 2.72 6.61 -1.34
C CYS A 149 4.08 6.89 -1.99
N PRO A 150 4.66 8.09 -1.84
CA PRO A 150 6.02 8.39 -2.35
C PRO A 150 7.13 7.58 -1.68
N MET A 151 6.84 6.94 -0.54
CA MET A 151 7.78 6.09 0.20
C MET A 151 9.01 6.87 0.67
N LEU A 152 8.77 7.83 1.55
CA LEU A 152 9.80 8.68 2.16
C LEU A 152 10.21 8.11 3.52
N PHE A 153 11.37 7.48 3.60
CA PHE A 153 11.86 6.89 4.86
C PHE A 153 12.86 7.75 5.61
N GLY A 154 13.49 8.69 4.94
CA GLY A 154 14.45 9.60 5.50
C GLY A 154 14.54 10.89 4.73
N ILE A 155 15.09 11.91 5.39
CA ILE A 155 15.26 13.25 4.82
C ILE A 155 16.22 13.26 3.62
N ASP A 156 17.16 12.33 3.59
CA ASP A 156 18.13 12.12 2.52
C ASP A 156 17.51 11.56 1.22
N GLN A 157 16.28 11.05 1.30
CA GLN A 157 15.53 10.55 0.15
C GLN A 157 14.59 11.60 -0.45
N TRP A 158 14.55 12.78 0.10
CA TRP A 158 13.77 13.89 -0.39
C TRP A 158 14.61 14.81 -1.31
N PRO A 159 14.03 15.37 -2.43
CA PRO A 159 12.72 15.06 -2.96
C PRO A 159 12.72 13.79 -3.82
N GLY A 160 11.57 13.12 -3.90
CA GLY A 160 11.32 12.05 -4.87
C GLY A 160 10.99 10.69 -4.31
N GLY A 161 11.42 10.35 -3.09
CA GLY A 161 11.12 9.08 -2.46
C GLY A 161 11.62 7.84 -3.20
N GLN A 162 11.11 6.68 -2.82
CA GLN A 162 11.50 5.38 -3.37
C GLN A 162 10.34 4.66 -4.10
N ASN A 163 9.27 5.37 -4.45
CA ASN A 163 8.18 4.83 -5.24
C ASN A 163 7.84 5.78 -6.40
N LEU A 164 7.73 5.27 -7.60
CA LEU A 164 7.46 6.06 -8.80
C LEU A 164 5.96 6.31 -9.01
N PHE A 165 5.08 5.48 -8.43
CA PHE A 165 3.63 5.49 -8.68
C PHE A 165 2.87 6.60 -7.93
N THR A 166 3.33 7.84 -7.98
CA THR A 166 2.91 8.91 -7.07
C THR A 166 1.90 9.92 -7.63
N SER A 167 1.59 9.86 -8.92
CA SER A 167 0.72 10.86 -9.54
C SER A 167 -0.02 10.32 -10.76
N PRO A 168 -1.17 10.91 -11.11
CA PRO A 168 -1.95 10.54 -12.31
C PRO A 168 -1.16 10.62 -13.62
N VAL A 169 -0.21 11.52 -13.70
CA VAL A 169 0.67 11.63 -14.88
C VAL A 169 1.50 10.36 -15.05
N LEU A 170 2.11 9.88 -13.97
CA LEU A 170 2.91 8.65 -13.98
C LEU A 170 2.03 7.41 -14.14
N TRP A 171 0.84 7.39 -13.54
CA TRP A 171 -0.11 6.28 -13.71
C TRP A 171 -0.49 6.08 -15.17
N ARG A 172 -0.76 7.18 -15.92
CA ARG A 172 -1.08 7.08 -17.34
C ARG A 172 0.06 6.45 -18.15
N GLU A 173 1.30 6.83 -17.87
CA GLU A 173 2.46 6.23 -18.55
C GLU A 173 2.64 4.76 -18.19
N MET A 174 2.49 4.41 -16.93
CA MET A 174 2.62 3.02 -16.48
C MET A 174 1.50 2.12 -17.02
N PHE A 175 0.26 2.62 -17.10
CA PHE A 175 -0.86 1.86 -17.70
C PHE A 175 -0.76 1.73 -19.21
N LYS A 176 -0.03 2.62 -19.91
CA LYS A 176 0.34 2.42 -21.32
C LYS A 176 1.38 1.30 -21.47
N ILE A 177 2.33 1.22 -20.54
CA ILE A 177 3.37 0.17 -20.53
C ILE A 177 2.75 -1.19 -20.17
N ILE A 178 1.87 -1.21 -19.17
CA ILE A 178 1.18 -2.41 -18.69
C ILE A 178 -0.34 -2.19 -18.81
N PRO A 179 -0.92 -2.55 -19.97
CA PRO A 179 -2.36 -2.41 -20.18
C PRO A 179 -3.19 -3.52 -19.50
N ASP A 180 -2.55 -4.52 -18.90
CA ASP A 180 -3.19 -5.66 -18.28
C ASP A 180 -4.20 -5.25 -17.19
N ASP A 181 -5.36 -5.89 -17.18
CA ASP A 181 -6.50 -5.59 -16.31
C ASP A 181 -6.31 -5.99 -14.85
N ASN A 182 -5.27 -6.76 -14.55
CA ASN A 182 -4.89 -7.14 -13.18
C ASN A 182 -3.82 -6.23 -12.55
N PHE A 183 -3.44 -5.13 -13.20
CA PHE A 183 -2.54 -4.10 -12.68
C PHE A 183 -3.32 -2.81 -12.44
N GLY A 184 -3.36 -2.33 -11.19
CA GLY A 184 -4.20 -1.20 -10.79
C GLY A 184 -3.69 -0.45 -9.57
N ILE A 185 -4.58 0.27 -8.92
CA ILE A 185 -4.30 1.26 -7.90
C ILE A 185 -4.82 0.77 -6.54
N ASN A 186 -3.98 0.86 -5.51
CA ASN A 186 -4.37 0.99 -4.12
C ASN A 186 -4.30 2.49 -3.78
N PHE A 187 -5.47 3.14 -3.63
CA PHE A 187 -5.52 4.59 -3.56
C PHE A 187 -5.58 5.10 -2.12
N ASP A 188 -4.57 5.88 -1.74
CA ASP A 188 -4.51 6.64 -0.50
C ASP A 188 -4.63 8.14 -0.79
N PRO A 189 -5.75 8.80 -0.43
CA PRO A 189 -5.94 10.23 -0.68
C PRO A 189 -5.01 11.12 0.14
N SER A 190 -4.52 10.66 1.29
CA SER A 190 -3.68 11.45 2.19
C SER A 190 -2.38 11.92 1.52
N HIS A 191 -1.80 11.07 0.67
CA HIS A 191 -0.59 11.39 -0.08
C HIS A 191 -0.80 12.47 -1.13
N PHE A 192 -2.02 12.67 -1.60
CA PHE A 192 -2.35 13.76 -2.52
C PHE A 192 -2.59 15.08 -1.78
N VAL A 193 -3.19 15.03 -0.59
CA VAL A 193 -3.47 16.22 0.21
C VAL A 193 -2.18 16.99 0.53
N TRP A 194 -1.15 16.33 1.07
CA TRP A 194 0.08 17.05 1.41
C TRP A 194 0.89 17.49 0.17
N GLN A 195 0.72 16.79 -0.96
CA GLN A 195 1.28 17.21 -2.25
C GLN A 195 0.42 18.26 -2.97
N GLN A 196 -0.69 18.68 -2.36
CA GLN A 196 -1.64 19.67 -2.91
C GLN A 196 -2.22 19.25 -4.28
N MET A 197 -2.41 17.95 -4.48
CA MET A 197 -3.02 17.38 -5.68
C MET A 197 -4.51 17.13 -5.47
N ASP A 198 -5.28 17.15 -6.56
CA ASP A 198 -6.68 16.73 -6.58
C ASP A 198 -6.78 15.22 -6.43
N TYR A 199 -7.40 14.74 -5.34
CA TYR A 199 -7.61 13.32 -5.07
C TYR A 199 -9.02 12.82 -5.43
N ILE A 200 -9.89 13.69 -5.94
CA ILE A 200 -11.25 13.30 -6.36
C ILE A 200 -11.27 12.91 -7.85
N ARG A 201 -10.73 13.77 -8.72
CA ARG A 201 -10.71 13.52 -10.15
C ARG A 201 -10.10 12.16 -10.56
N PRO A 202 -9.00 11.70 -9.96
CA PRO A 202 -8.42 10.40 -10.30
C PRO A 202 -9.34 9.21 -10.05
N ILE A 203 -10.27 9.29 -9.09
CA ILE A 203 -11.26 8.24 -8.83
C ILE A 203 -12.11 7.98 -10.08
N TYR A 204 -12.60 9.04 -10.71
CA TYR A 204 -13.40 8.92 -11.93
C TYR A 204 -12.55 8.51 -13.14
N GLU A 205 -11.35 9.07 -13.28
CA GLU A 205 -10.47 8.81 -14.42
C GLU A 205 -9.96 7.36 -14.45
N PHE A 206 -9.62 6.81 -13.30
CA PHE A 206 -9.03 5.48 -13.17
C PHE A 206 -9.98 4.46 -12.53
N ARG A 207 -11.31 4.67 -12.61
CA ARG A 207 -12.32 3.81 -11.99
C ARG A 207 -12.13 2.32 -12.25
N ASP A 208 -11.76 1.95 -13.48
CA ASP A 208 -11.55 0.56 -13.90
C ASP A 208 -10.23 -0.04 -13.40
N ARG A 209 -9.38 0.78 -12.78
CA ARG A 209 -8.07 0.42 -12.21
C ARG A 209 -8.03 0.56 -10.69
N LEU A 210 -9.08 1.05 -10.06
CA LEU A 210 -9.15 1.23 -8.62
C LEU A 210 -9.54 -0.09 -7.96
N PHE A 211 -8.58 -0.79 -7.37
CA PHE A 211 -8.78 -2.13 -6.82
C PHE A 211 -8.89 -2.16 -5.30
N HIS A 212 -8.20 -1.25 -4.63
CA HIS A 212 -8.13 -1.16 -3.19
C HIS A 212 -8.00 0.31 -2.77
N VAL A 213 -8.43 0.64 -1.56
CA VAL A 213 -8.40 2.01 -1.03
C VAL A 213 -7.89 1.99 0.40
N HIS A 214 -6.99 2.91 0.72
CA HIS A 214 -6.61 3.21 2.09
C HIS A 214 -7.35 4.43 2.60
N PHE A 215 -7.94 4.31 3.78
CA PHE A 215 -8.52 5.40 4.54
C PHE A 215 -7.49 5.87 5.57
N LYS A 216 -6.63 6.76 5.12
CA LYS A 216 -5.58 7.43 5.87
C LYS A 216 -5.74 8.92 5.74
N ASP A 217 -5.49 9.66 6.80
CA ASP A 217 -5.64 11.10 6.81
C ASP A 217 -4.33 11.80 7.19
N ILE A 218 -4.22 13.05 6.80
CA ILE A 218 -3.14 13.94 7.22
C ILE A 218 -3.70 15.32 7.50
N LYS A 219 -3.04 16.06 8.39
CA LYS A 219 -3.25 17.46 8.63
C LYS A 219 -2.10 18.29 8.05
N LEU A 220 -2.45 19.21 7.15
CA LEU A 220 -1.50 20.14 6.56
C LEU A 220 -1.31 21.34 7.52
N LEU A 221 -0.11 21.55 8.00
CA LEU A 221 0.26 22.69 8.82
C LEU A 221 0.58 23.88 7.91
N ARG A 222 -0.46 24.62 7.52
CA ARG A 222 -0.37 25.67 6.47
C ARG A 222 0.63 26.76 6.80
N ASP A 223 0.74 27.17 8.06
CA ASP A 223 1.71 28.17 8.50
C ASP A 223 3.15 27.64 8.34
N LYS A 224 3.37 26.36 8.67
CA LYS A 224 4.67 25.71 8.45
C LYS A 224 5.01 25.59 6.98
N LEU A 225 4.04 25.18 6.17
CA LEU A 225 4.21 25.11 4.73
C LEU A 225 4.54 26.48 4.12
N ALA A 226 3.91 27.56 4.60
CA ALA A 226 4.20 28.91 4.17
C ALA A 226 5.61 29.37 4.53
N GLU A 227 6.17 28.89 5.64
CA GLU A 227 7.55 29.19 6.06
C GLU A 227 8.59 28.37 5.32
N CYS A 228 8.41 27.06 5.18
CA CYS A 228 9.46 26.15 4.66
C CYS A 228 9.29 25.77 3.19
N GLY A 229 8.10 25.99 2.61
CA GLY A 229 7.78 25.64 1.23
C GLY A 229 7.66 24.14 0.95
N VAL A 230 7.16 23.81 -0.24
CA VAL A 230 6.86 22.43 -0.67
C VAL A 230 8.11 21.54 -0.88
N LEU A 231 9.30 22.14 -0.93
CA LEU A 231 10.56 21.40 -1.06
C LEU A 231 11.12 20.94 0.26
N ALA A 232 10.55 21.39 1.39
CA ALA A 232 10.92 20.87 2.70
C ALA A 232 10.49 19.41 2.84
N TYR A 233 11.16 18.67 3.74
CA TYR A 233 10.73 17.29 4.05
C TYR A 233 9.30 17.31 4.58
N PRO A 234 8.39 16.47 4.06
CA PRO A 234 6.94 16.59 4.30
C PRO A 234 6.52 16.63 5.77
N LEU A 235 7.19 15.88 6.65
CA LEU A 235 6.89 15.92 8.10
C LEU A 235 7.23 17.27 8.77
N ALA A 236 7.87 18.20 8.07
CA ALA A 236 8.04 19.56 8.56
C ALA A 236 6.72 20.37 8.51
N PHE A 237 5.80 20.01 7.60
CA PHE A 237 4.56 20.77 7.36
C PHE A 237 3.29 19.92 7.31
N MET A 238 3.38 18.60 7.57
CA MET A 238 2.21 17.72 7.66
C MET A 238 2.32 16.75 8.83
N LEU A 239 1.16 16.32 9.33
CA LEU A 239 1.04 15.32 10.38
C LEU A 239 0.07 14.22 9.93
N PRO A 240 0.48 12.93 10.00
CA PRO A 240 -0.46 11.83 9.86
C PRO A 240 -1.58 11.92 10.89
N LYS A 241 -2.81 11.60 10.50
CA LYS A 241 -3.99 11.68 11.34
C LYS A 241 -4.90 10.46 11.14
N ILE A 242 -5.68 10.14 12.15
CA ILE A 242 -6.83 9.24 12.02
C ILE A 242 -7.80 9.83 10.99
N PRO A 243 -8.44 8.99 10.14
CA PRO A 243 -9.48 9.45 9.21
C PRO A 243 -10.55 10.32 9.88
N GLY A 244 -10.75 11.51 9.35
CA GLY A 244 -11.67 12.52 9.87
C GLY A 244 -11.04 13.55 10.81
N LEU A 245 -9.79 13.38 11.24
CA LEU A 245 -9.05 14.37 12.05
C LEU A 245 -8.02 15.18 11.24
N GLY A 246 -7.94 14.94 9.94
CA GLY A 246 -7.06 15.64 9.00
C GLY A 246 -7.80 16.52 8.00
N ASP A 247 -7.23 16.66 6.81
CA ASP A 247 -7.69 17.55 5.76
C ASP A 247 -8.27 16.80 4.53
N VAL A 248 -8.45 15.48 4.60
CA VAL A 248 -9.18 14.73 3.57
C VAL A 248 -10.67 15.01 3.71
N ASP A 249 -11.31 15.51 2.65
CA ASP A 249 -12.78 15.65 2.58
C ASP A 249 -13.40 14.26 2.33
N TRP A 250 -13.63 13.52 3.41
CA TRP A 250 -14.19 12.18 3.36
C TRP A 250 -15.58 12.12 2.74
N GLY A 251 -16.38 13.18 2.91
CA GLY A 251 -17.69 13.28 2.27
C GLY A 251 -17.58 13.23 0.75
N LYS A 252 -16.70 14.05 0.16
CA LYS A 252 -16.46 14.05 -1.29
C LYS A 252 -15.78 12.76 -1.75
N PHE A 253 -14.83 12.24 -0.98
CA PHE A 253 -14.09 11.05 -1.33
C PHE A 253 -15.02 9.82 -1.42
N VAL A 254 -15.83 9.59 -0.38
CA VAL A 254 -16.80 8.48 -0.35
C VAL A 254 -17.90 8.66 -1.40
N SER A 255 -18.36 9.90 -1.62
CA SER A 255 -19.32 10.19 -2.70
C SER A 255 -18.76 9.79 -4.07
N ALA A 256 -17.51 10.17 -4.36
CA ALA A 256 -16.86 9.80 -5.63
C ALA A 256 -16.70 8.27 -5.79
N LEU A 257 -16.35 7.56 -4.73
CA LEU A 257 -16.30 6.09 -4.75
C LEU A 257 -17.68 5.47 -5.03
N THR A 258 -18.73 6.03 -4.43
CA THR A 258 -20.12 5.61 -4.64
C THR A 258 -20.55 5.88 -6.08
N ASP A 259 -20.22 7.04 -6.65
CA ASP A 259 -20.58 7.43 -8.02
C ASP A 259 -20.01 6.46 -9.07
N ILE A 260 -18.81 5.94 -8.82
CA ILE A 260 -18.19 4.94 -9.73
C ILE A 260 -18.60 3.50 -9.44
N GLY A 261 -19.44 3.26 -8.42
CA GLY A 261 -19.87 1.93 -8.00
C GLY A 261 -18.74 1.10 -7.38
N TYR A 262 -17.80 1.74 -6.67
CA TYR A 262 -16.71 1.02 -6.00
C TYR A 262 -17.27 0.13 -4.87
N ASP A 263 -16.99 -1.16 -4.94
CA ASP A 263 -17.42 -2.18 -3.98
C ASP A 263 -16.22 -2.97 -3.37
N GLY A 264 -14.99 -2.50 -3.64
CA GLY A 264 -13.76 -3.09 -3.11
C GLY A 264 -13.52 -2.79 -1.63
N ALA A 265 -12.40 -3.29 -1.12
CA ALA A 265 -12.01 -3.05 0.26
C ALA A 265 -11.58 -1.60 0.50
N ALA A 266 -11.96 -1.07 1.67
CA ALA A 266 -11.52 0.21 2.20
C ALA A 266 -10.85 -0.05 3.56
N CYS A 267 -9.52 -0.05 3.58
CA CYS A 267 -8.75 -0.36 4.77
C CYS A 267 -8.32 0.90 5.50
N ILE A 268 -8.62 0.97 6.78
CA ILE A 268 -8.15 2.06 7.64
C ILE A 268 -6.66 1.86 7.92
N GLU A 269 -5.87 2.92 7.71
CA GLU A 269 -4.47 2.98 8.07
C GLU A 269 -4.23 4.09 9.09
N VAL A 270 -3.80 3.72 10.30
CA VAL A 270 -3.56 4.66 11.40
C VAL A 270 -2.06 4.85 11.59
N GLU A 271 -1.57 6.03 11.24
CA GLU A 271 -0.20 6.47 11.53
C GLU A 271 -0.15 7.69 12.46
N ASP A 272 -1.26 8.05 13.10
CA ASP A 272 -1.35 9.17 14.04
C ASP A 272 -0.68 8.77 15.37
N ARG A 273 0.44 9.44 15.66
CA ARG A 273 1.21 9.18 16.89
C ARG A 273 0.43 9.38 18.19
N SER A 274 -0.66 10.14 18.14
CA SER A 274 -1.52 10.34 19.30
C SER A 274 -2.32 9.08 19.68
N PHE A 275 -2.39 8.11 18.77
CA PHE A 275 -3.12 6.85 18.93
C PHE A 275 -2.18 5.63 18.87
N GLU A 276 -0.88 5.84 18.98
CA GLU A 276 0.09 4.74 19.11
C GLU A 276 0.27 4.36 20.57
N GLY A 277 0.33 3.06 20.85
CA GLY A 277 0.61 2.59 22.21
C GLY A 277 -0.04 1.26 22.52
N SER A 278 -0.96 1.24 23.49
CA SER A 278 -1.62 0.01 23.93
C SER A 278 -2.82 -0.34 23.04
N ARG A 279 -3.33 -1.57 23.24
CA ARG A 279 -4.57 -2.06 22.63
C ARG A 279 -5.76 -1.09 22.79
N ASP A 280 -5.81 -0.40 23.92
CA ASP A 280 -6.91 0.52 24.26
C ASP A 280 -6.84 1.84 23.46
N MET A 281 -5.77 2.05 22.67
CA MET A 281 -5.54 3.21 21.85
C MET A 281 -5.88 2.97 20.35
N ILE A 282 -6.17 1.74 19.99
CA ILE A 282 -6.61 1.34 18.65
C ILE A 282 -8.14 1.35 18.60
#